data_9a83656d1e78702b3242fc0251464a6c
#
_entry.id   9a83656d1e78702b3242fc0251464a6c
#
_cell.length_a   1.000
_cell.length_b   1.000
_cell.length_c   1.000
_cell.angle_alpha   90.00
_cell.angle_beta   90.00
_cell.angle_gamma   90.00
#
_symmetry.space_group_name_H-M   'P 1'
#
loop_
_entity.id
_entity.type
_entity.pdbx_description
1 polymer ?
#
loop_
_entity_poly.entity_id
_entity_poly.type
_entity_poly.pdbx_seq_one_letter_code
_entity_poly.pdbx_strand_id
1 'polypeptide(L)'
;MYTLGIDIGTTSICIVLYDVKNRTIALSRNVSNRFLAQGSFWQDADEIVSKVSRLLEEMEELPFEAIGISSQMHGIVYVNGKGEAVSPFYTWKEESGNQPLDEKETYAGYLSRITGYPLYTGYGSVTHFYLQKTDALPADAEGFVDIGDYLAMRLTGSVRRAVNESIAASFGGYDLENRCFDHDALKKAGVDVLFYPEICPYHEFVGYYKGKKVFSAIGDNQASFLGAVSEPEKSIGINVGTGSQVSVYSPKLCVACMENGTDVRPFPGGGYLYVGASLNGGKVYERLAAFFGEVCEQFTGEKTDIYAKMQEIAMEKEDTDLKAYPNLYGARGGKSGKSGWDGLNSDNFHPADMIRSYLRGMASELKALYEVFPKEIKQGRE
;
A
#
# COMPACT_ATOMS: atom_id res chain seq x y z
N MET A 1 -16.41 11.93 -22.49
CA MET A 1 -15.55 12.66 -21.52
C MET A 1 -14.56 11.67 -20.97
N TYR A 2 -13.28 11.98 -21.07
CA TYR A 2 -12.22 11.10 -20.57
C TYR A 2 -11.46 11.76 -19.44
N THR A 3 -10.98 10.94 -18.52
CA THR A 3 -10.03 11.33 -17.49
C THR A 3 -8.84 10.38 -17.52
N LEU A 4 -7.71 10.83 -17.04
CA LEU A 4 -6.50 10.03 -16.98
C LEU A 4 -6.17 9.74 -15.53
N GLY A 5 -5.96 8.46 -15.22
CA GLY A 5 -5.50 7.98 -13.91
C GLY A 5 -4.05 7.56 -14.00
N ILE A 6 -3.25 7.97 -13.03
CA ILE A 6 -1.85 7.55 -12.87
C ILE A 6 -1.72 6.85 -11.52
N ASP A 7 -1.19 5.63 -11.53
CA ASP A 7 -0.86 4.89 -10.30
C ASP A 7 0.64 4.65 -10.23
N ILE A 8 1.27 5.17 -9.17
CA ILE A 8 2.72 5.02 -8.91
C ILE A 8 2.93 3.94 -7.87
N GLY A 9 3.02 2.70 -8.31
CA GLY A 9 3.32 1.56 -7.44
C GLY A 9 4.82 1.35 -7.23
N THR A 10 5.16 0.43 -6.34
CA THR A 10 6.55 0.10 -6.00
C THR A 10 7.32 -0.53 -7.17
N THR A 11 6.65 -1.39 -7.95
CA THR A 11 7.28 -2.18 -9.03
C THR A 11 6.84 -1.75 -10.43
N SER A 12 5.79 -0.96 -10.53
CA SER A 12 5.24 -0.49 -11.80
C SER A 12 4.55 0.85 -11.66
N ILE A 13 4.50 1.59 -12.77
CA ILE A 13 3.71 2.79 -12.94
C ILE A 13 2.68 2.46 -14.02
N CYS A 14 1.40 2.64 -13.70
CA CYS A 14 0.29 2.41 -14.60
C CYS A 14 -0.41 3.73 -14.95
N ILE A 15 -0.72 3.94 -16.23
CA ILE A 15 -1.55 5.05 -16.68
C ILE A 15 -2.76 4.48 -17.41
N VAL A 16 -3.94 4.98 -17.08
CA VAL A 16 -5.19 4.57 -17.70
C VAL A 16 -5.96 5.78 -18.22
N LEU A 17 -6.46 5.67 -19.44
CA LEU A 17 -7.47 6.57 -20.00
C LEU A 17 -8.85 5.98 -19.71
N TYR A 18 -9.65 6.69 -18.91
CA TYR A 18 -10.95 6.22 -18.48
C TYR A 18 -12.08 6.99 -19.18
N ASP A 19 -12.99 6.27 -19.82
CA ASP A 19 -14.21 6.83 -20.36
C ASP A 19 -15.27 6.93 -19.26
N VAL A 20 -15.47 8.13 -18.75
CA VAL A 20 -16.41 8.42 -17.65
C VAL A 20 -17.85 8.10 -18.05
N LYS A 21 -18.24 8.30 -19.32
CA LYS A 21 -19.61 8.04 -19.80
C LYS A 21 -19.91 6.55 -19.86
N ASN A 22 -18.99 5.77 -20.43
CA ASN A 22 -19.18 4.35 -20.62
C ASN A 22 -18.66 3.51 -19.42
N ARG A 23 -17.98 4.14 -18.46
CA ARG A 23 -17.37 3.49 -17.28
C ARG A 23 -16.40 2.37 -17.66
N THR A 24 -15.56 2.62 -18.67
CA THR A 24 -14.60 1.63 -19.18
C THR A 24 -13.21 2.23 -19.30
N ILE A 25 -12.20 1.36 -19.20
CA ILE A 25 -10.82 1.72 -19.54
C ILE A 25 -10.69 1.69 -21.06
N ALA A 26 -10.44 2.86 -21.66
CA ALA A 26 -10.24 2.99 -23.10
C ALA A 26 -8.80 2.65 -23.52
N LEU A 27 -7.82 2.94 -22.67
CA LEU A 27 -6.40 2.66 -22.91
C LEU A 27 -5.69 2.46 -21.58
N SER A 28 -4.73 1.54 -21.55
CA SER A 28 -3.83 1.35 -20.42
C SER A 28 -2.39 1.23 -20.90
N ARG A 29 -1.46 1.82 -20.14
CA ARG A 29 -0.02 1.65 -20.32
C ARG A 29 0.62 1.35 -18.98
N ASN A 30 1.65 0.52 -19.00
CA ASN A 30 2.37 0.12 -17.81
C ASN A 30 3.87 0.14 -18.08
N VAL A 31 4.66 0.69 -17.17
CA VAL A 31 6.11 0.67 -17.21
C VAL A 31 6.66 0.18 -15.88
N SER A 32 7.80 -0.50 -15.91
CA SER A 32 8.45 -0.97 -14.70
C SER A 32 8.97 0.21 -13.87
N ASN A 33 8.77 0.12 -12.56
CA ASN A 33 9.42 0.94 -11.56
C ASN A 33 10.48 0.09 -10.84
N ARG A 34 11.58 0.69 -10.38
CA ARG A 34 12.69 -0.06 -9.79
C ARG A 34 13.37 0.72 -8.67
N PHE A 35 14.03 -0.01 -7.80
CA PHE A 35 14.91 0.56 -6.81
C PHE A 35 16.25 1.00 -7.45
N LEU A 36 16.91 1.98 -6.83
CA LEU A 36 18.17 2.55 -7.30
C LEU A 36 19.30 1.51 -7.38
N ALA A 37 19.37 0.59 -6.43
CA ALA A 37 20.37 -0.47 -6.40
C ALA A 37 19.79 -1.77 -5.80
N GLN A 38 20.46 -2.88 -6.06
CA GLN A 38 20.14 -4.15 -5.42
C GLN A 38 20.33 -4.04 -3.90
N GLY A 39 19.30 -4.41 -3.13
CA GLY A 39 19.29 -4.28 -1.67
C GLY A 39 18.94 -2.89 -1.14
N SER A 40 18.75 -1.90 -2.01
CA SER A 40 18.18 -0.61 -1.66
C SER A 40 16.66 -0.66 -1.76
N PHE A 41 16.00 0.13 -0.91
CA PHE A 41 14.56 0.35 -0.96
C PHE A 41 14.20 1.79 -1.36
N TRP A 42 15.13 2.47 -2.01
CA TRP A 42 15.00 3.84 -2.49
C TRP A 42 14.76 3.86 -4.00
N GLN A 43 14.01 4.85 -4.45
CA GLN A 43 13.73 5.06 -5.88
C GLN A 43 14.15 6.46 -6.29
N ASP A 44 14.45 6.64 -7.56
CA ASP A 44 14.73 7.95 -8.13
C ASP A 44 13.40 8.65 -8.45
N ALA A 45 13.12 9.74 -7.70
CA ALA A 45 11.89 10.50 -7.85
C ALA A 45 11.79 11.18 -9.24
N ASP A 46 12.91 11.69 -9.76
CA ASP A 46 12.94 12.34 -11.07
C ASP A 46 12.87 11.33 -12.23
N GLU A 47 13.41 10.11 -12.06
CA GLU A 47 13.21 9.01 -13.00
C GLU A 47 11.72 8.64 -13.10
N ILE A 48 11.01 8.59 -11.95
CA ILE A 48 9.56 8.33 -11.91
C ILE A 48 8.81 9.42 -12.68
N VAL A 49 9.09 10.70 -12.40
CA VAL A 49 8.49 11.84 -13.12
C VAL A 49 8.77 11.76 -14.62
N SER A 50 10.02 11.44 -15.00
CA SER A 50 10.43 11.32 -16.41
C SER A 50 9.69 10.18 -17.13
N LYS A 51 9.46 9.04 -16.48
CA LYS A 51 8.69 7.93 -17.03
C LYS A 51 7.23 8.32 -17.26
N VAL A 52 6.61 8.97 -16.27
CA VAL A 52 5.24 9.46 -16.38
C VAL A 52 5.13 10.50 -17.49
N SER A 53 6.05 11.47 -17.55
CA SER A 53 6.04 12.52 -18.57
C SER A 53 6.09 11.94 -19.99
N ARG A 54 6.93 10.95 -20.24
CA ARG A 54 6.98 10.24 -21.54
C ARG A 54 5.66 9.56 -21.90
N LEU A 55 5.04 8.88 -20.94
CA LEU A 55 3.73 8.25 -21.15
C LEU A 55 2.63 9.28 -21.40
N LEU A 56 2.69 10.44 -20.74
CA LEU A 56 1.74 11.55 -20.97
C LEU A 56 1.94 12.19 -22.35
N GLU A 57 3.17 12.30 -22.85
CA GLU A 57 3.47 12.77 -24.20
C GLU A 57 2.87 11.84 -25.27
N GLU A 58 2.97 10.53 -25.09
CA GLU A 58 2.31 9.54 -25.98
C GLU A 58 0.79 9.67 -26.00
N MET A 59 0.20 10.28 -24.97
CA MET A 59 -1.25 10.44 -24.79
C MET A 59 -1.73 11.88 -25.01
N GLU A 60 -0.86 12.81 -25.41
CA GLU A 60 -1.16 14.24 -25.47
C GLU A 60 -2.36 14.56 -26.39
N GLU A 61 -2.46 13.87 -27.53
CA GLU A 61 -3.53 14.01 -28.52
C GLU A 61 -4.88 13.43 -28.06
N LEU A 62 -4.90 12.68 -26.93
CA LEU A 62 -6.14 12.08 -26.44
C LEU A 62 -7.01 13.11 -25.72
N PRO A 63 -8.34 13.02 -25.84
CA PRO A 63 -9.28 14.05 -25.39
C PRO A 63 -9.62 13.93 -23.89
N PHE A 64 -8.62 13.86 -23.00
CA PHE A 64 -8.87 13.88 -21.57
C PHE A 64 -8.81 15.30 -20.98
N GLU A 65 -9.54 15.53 -19.89
CA GLU A 65 -9.70 16.84 -19.28
C GLU A 65 -8.95 16.97 -17.94
N ALA A 66 -8.72 15.86 -17.27
CA ALA A 66 -8.15 15.83 -15.91
C ALA A 66 -7.24 14.64 -15.68
N ILE A 67 -6.29 14.80 -14.76
CA ILE A 67 -5.35 13.81 -14.28
C ILE A 67 -5.60 13.60 -12.79
N GLY A 68 -5.94 12.37 -12.41
CA GLY A 68 -5.97 11.90 -11.03
C GLY A 68 -4.75 11.01 -10.76
N ILE A 69 -4.21 11.07 -9.55
CA ILE A 69 -2.99 10.36 -9.17
C ILE A 69 -3.27 9.49 -7.94
N SER A 70 -2.83 8.24 -7.98
CA SER A 70 -2.65 7.40 -6.81
C SER A 70 -1.18 7.01 -6.68
N SER A 71 -0.72 6.76 -5.47
CA SER A 71 0.67 6.40 -5.23
C SER A 71 0.83 5.45 -4.05
N GLN A 72 1.94 4.69 -4.06
CA GLN A 72 2.39 3.94 -2.90
C GLN A 72 2.52 4.86 -1.69
N MET A 73 2.07 4.37 -0.53
CA MET A 73 1.96 5.15 0.69
C MET A 73 3.23 5.09 1.55
N HIS A 74 3.23 5.85 2.64
CA HIS A 74 4.24 5.88 3.71
C HIS A 74 5.56 6.57 3.37
N GLY A 75 6.05 6.43 2.12
CA GLY A 75 7.35 6.96 1.70
C GLY A 75 7.38 8.48 1.57
N ILE A 76 8.60 9.05 1.60
CA ILE A 76 8.84 10.49 1.48
C ILE A 76 9.96 10.81 0.49
N VAL A 77 9.85 11.95 -0.16
CA VAL A 77 10.91 12.61 -0.92
C VAL A 77 11.09 14.02 -0.41
N TYR A 78 12.34 14.42 -0.11
CA TYR A 78 12.63 15.80 0.29
C TYR A 78 12.70 16.70 -0.92
N VAL A 79 12.16 17.90 -0.75
CA VAL A 79 12.16 18.94 -1.78
C VAL A 79 12.71 20.26 -1.25
N ASN A 80 13.33 21.02 -2.15
CA ASN A 80 13.79 22.39 -1.91
C ASN A 80 12.67 23.43 -2.15
N GLY A 81 12.97 24.71 -1.94
CA GLY A 81 12.02 25.82 -2.15
C GLY A 81 11.57 26.02 -3.59
N LYS A 82 12.20 25.33 -4.56
CA LYS A 82 11.77 25.32 -5.97
C LYS A 82 10.90 24.12 -6.31
N GLY A 83 10.61 23.24 -5.34
CA GLY A 83 9.85 22.02 -5.56
C GLY A 83 10.64 20.93 -6.29
N GLU A 84 11.97 20.98 -6.26
CA GLU A 84 12.86 19.98 -6.85
C GLU A 84 13.26 18.95 -5.79
N ALA A 85 13.37 17.67 -6.15
CA ALA A 85 13.85 16.64 -5.25
C ALA A 85 15.34 16.86 -4.88
N VAL A 86 15.64 16.79 -3.59
CA VAL A 86 17.00 16.87 -3.03
C VAL A 86 17.38 15.59 -2.30
N SER A 87 16.58 14.54 -2.45
CA SER A 87 16.83 13.19 -1.96
C SER A 87 16.28 12.15 -2.94
N PRO A 88 16.66 10.87 -2.81
CA PRO A 88 15.85 9.79 -3.38
C PRO A 88 14.46 9.77 -2.73
N PHE A 89 13.51 9.08 -3.35
CA PHE A 89 12.26 8.70 -2.71
C PHE A 89 12.52 7.51 -1.79
N TYR A 90 12.44 7.73 -0.48
CA TYR A 90 12.51 6.70 0.55
C TYR A 90 11.16 5.99 0.59
N THR A 91 11.10 4.73 0.14
CA THR A 91 9.82 4.02 0.03
C THR A 91 9.35 3.45 1.38
N TRP A 92 8.14 2.92 1.42
CA TRP A 92 7.59 2.21 2.58
C TRP A 92 8.41 0.98 3.05
N LYS A 93 9.35 0.53 2.23
CA LYS A 93 10.28 -0.57 2.55
C LYS A 93 11.56 -0.10 3.23
N GLU A 94 11.73 1.21 3.44
CA GLU A 94 12.90 1.76 4.14
C GLU A 94 13.01 1.17 5.55
N GLU A 95 14.18 0.63 5.88
CA GLU A 95 14.40 -0.15 7.10
C GLU A 95 15.15 0.61 8.20
N SER A 96 15.48 1.87 8.00
CA SER A 96 16.21 2.70 8.98
C SER A 96 15.52 2.78 10.33
N GLY A 97 14.20 2.71 10.36
CA GLY A 97 13.43 2.69 11.60
C GLY A 97 13.69 1.48 12.51
N ASN A 98 14.21 0.38 11.95
CA ASN A 98 14.61 -0.82 12.69
C ASN A 98 16.03 -0.71 13.28
N GLN A 99 16.80 0.31 12.90
CA GLN A 99 18.12 0.54 13.47
C GLN A 99 18.00 0.87 14.98
N PRO A 100 18.96 0.45 15.80
CA PRO A 100 18.96 0.80 17.21
C PRO A 100 19.18 2.30 17.37
N LEU A 101 18.30 2.97 18.12
CA LEU A 101 18.49 4.33 18.59
C LEU A 101 19.47 4.32 19.77
N ASP A 102 19.31 3.35 20.64
CA ASP A 102 20.17 3.07 21.80
C ASP A 102 20.17 1.56 22.11
N GLU A 103 20.72 1.16 23.28
CA GLU A 103 20.76 -0.23 23.73
C GLU A 103 19.37 -0.86 24.01
N LYS A 104 18.32 -0.06 24.10
CA LYS A 104 16.98 -0.47 24.58
C LYS A 104 15.94 -0.53 23.49
N GLU A 105 16.03 0.36 22.48
CA GLU A 105 14.95 0.51 21.51
C GLU A 105 15.45 0.98 20.14
N THR A 106 14.63 0.71 19.12
CA THR A 106 14.83 1.18 17.75
C THR A 106 14.24 2.59 17.57
N TYR A 107 14.58 3.25 16.45
CA TYR A 107 13.99 4.57 16.12
C TYR A 107 12.46 4.50 16.07
N ALA A 108 11.89 3.46 15.42
CA ALA A 108 10.43 3.29 15.35
C ALA A 108 9.82 3.00 16.72
N GLY A 109 10.50 2.16 17.54
CA GLY A 109 10.05 1.84 18.91
C GLY A 109 10.00 3.07 19.81
N TYR A 110 11.06 3.87 19.78
CA TYR A 110 11.14 5.13 20.52
C TYR A 110 10.00 6.07 20.12
N LEU A 111 9.84 6.33 18.84
CA LEU A 111 8.77 7.21 18.35
C LEU A 111 7.40 6.70 18.76
N SER A 112 7.11 5.41 18.60
CA SER A 112 5.83 4.83 18.99
C SER A 112 5.53 5.04 20.47
N ARG A 113 6.53 4.84 21.33
CA ARG A 113 6.39 4.97 22.79
C ARG A 113 6.17 6.42 23.22
N ILE A 114 6.88 7.38 22.62
CA ILE A 114 6.81 8.80 23.04
C ILE A 114 5.58 9.48 22.47
N THR A 115 5.23 9.18 21.21
CA THR A 115 4.07 9.82 20.56
C THR A 115 2.74 9.16 20.96
N GLY A 116 2.76 7.87 21.34
CA GLY A 116 1.54 7.08 21.56
C GLY A 116 0.91 6.54 20.29
N TYR A 117 1.46 6.83 19.11
CA TYR A 117 1.01 6.30 17.83
C TYR A 117 1.77 5.03 17.46
N PRO A 118 1.13 4.02 16.83
CA PRO A 118 1.84 2.85 16.30
C PRO A 118 2.64 3.28 15.05
N LEU A 119 3.94 3.48 15.22
CA LEU A 119 4.86 3.89 14.16
C LEU A 119 5.78 2.73 13.79
N TYR A 120 5.91 2.48 12.49
CA TYR A 120 6.70 1.38 11.97
C TYR A 120 7.82 1.89 11.04
N THR A 121 8.85 1.08 10.85
CA THR A 121 9.87 1.34 9.84
C THR A 121 9.21 1.55 8.46
N GLY A 122 9.79 2.42 7.65
CA GLY A 122 9.22 2.81 6.36
C GLY A 122 8.12 3.89 6.41
N TYR A 123 7.66 4.28 7.61
CA TYR A 123 6.79 5.45 7.76
C TYR A 123 7.59 6.74 7.63
N GLY A 124 7.04 7.72 6.91
CA GLY A 124 7.72 8.99 6.64
C GLY A 124 8.25 9.71 7.87
N SER A 125 7.45 9.76 8.96
CA SER A 125 7.88 10.34 10.24
C SER A 125 9.05 9.59 10.86
N VAL A 126 9.12 8.28 10.73
CA VAL A 126 10.23 7.46 11.25
C VAL A 126 11.48 7.66 10.41
N THR A 127 11.35 7.65 9.09
CA THR A 127 12.46 7.93 8.16
C THR A 127 13.01 9.35 8.39
N HIS A 128 12.12 10.34 8.52
CA HIS A 128 12.51 11.72 8.79
C HIS A 128 13.27 11.85 10.13
N PHE A 129 12.75 11.24 11.19
CA PHE A 129 13.39 11.26 12.50
C PHE A 129 14.77 10.60 12.50
N TYR A 130 14.90 9.45 11.80
CA TYR A 130 16.19 8.78 11.63
C TYR A 130 17.20 9.69 10.94
N LEU A 131 16.84 10.25 9.78
CA LEU A 131 17.74 11.14 9.02
C LEU A 131 18.11 12.41 9.81
N GLN A 132 17.16 12.97 10.57
CA GLN A 132 17.41 14.10 11.47
C GLN A 132 18.42 13.73 12.57
N LYS A 133 18.26 12.58 13.21
CA LYS A 133 19.13 12.14 14.33
C LYS A 133 20.54 11.71 13.88
N THR A 134 20.67 11.34 12.63
CA THR A 134 21.99 10.92 12.06
C THR A 134 22.66 12.02 11.25
N ASP A 135 22.16 13.27 11.32
CA ASP A 135 22.64 14.42 10.54
C ASP A 135 22.69 14.15 9.02
N ALA A 136 21.77 13.31 8.51
CA ALA A 136 21.69 12.91 7.13
C ALA A 136 20.57 13.58 6.34
N LEU A 137 19.93 14.62 6.91
CA LEU A 137 18.96 15.43 6.17
C LEU A 137 19.66 16.14 4.99
N PRO A 138 19.06 16.18 3.78
CA PRO A 138 19.62 16.93 2.68
C PRO A 138 19.73 18.42 3.01
N ALA A 139 20.89 19.03 2.72
CA ALA A 139 21.20 20.40 3.12
C ALA A 139 20.21 21.46 2.60
N ASP A 140 19.67 21.23 1.37
CA ASP A 140 18.74 22.17 0.73
C ASP A 140 17.26 21.76 0.93
N ALA A 141 16.98 20.79 1.80
CA ALA A 141 15.61 20.34 2.06
C ALA A 141 14.83 21.41 2.86
N GLU A 142 13.67 21.80 2.34
CA GLU A 142 12.71 22.65 3.05
C GLU A 142 11.49 21.88 3.57
N GLY A 143 11.32 20.64 3.14
CA GLY A 143 10.25 19.75 3.58
C GLY A 143 10.19 18.48 2.74
N PHE A 144 9.20 17.67 3.02
CA PHE A 144 8.97 16.43 2.24
C PHE A 144 7.52 16.32 1.77
N VAL A 145 7.31 15.50 0.74
CA VAL A 145 5.99 15.06 0.24
C VAL A 145 6.08 13.58 -0.11
N ASP A 146 4.96 12.96 -0.48
CA ASP A 146 4.98 11.63 -1.11
C ASP A 146 5.31 11.72 -2.61
N ILE A 147 5.49 10.57 -3.24
CA ILE A 147 5.88 10.51 -4.67
C ILE A 147 4.76 10.97 -5.61
N GLY A 148 3.48 10.75 -5.24
CA GLY A 148 2.33 11.16 -6.05
C GLY A 148 2.14 12.67 -6.06
N ASP A 149 2.24 13.31 -4.88
CA ASP A 149 2.17 14.77 -4.81
C ASP A 149 3.45 15.43 -5.36
N TYR A 150 4.63 14.79 -5.22
CA TYR A 150 5.82 15.21 -5.95
C TYR A 150 5.59 15.22 -7.47
N LEU A 151 5.01 14.15 -8.03
CA LEU A 151 4.63 14.13 -9.44
C LEU A 151 3.68 15.27 -9.78
N ALA A 152 2.63 15.52 -9.00
CA ALA A 152 1.69 16.61 -9.23
C ALA A 152 2.39 17.98 -9.23
N MET A 153 3.30 18.23 -8.28
CA MET A 153 4.14 19.44 -8.23
C MET A 153 4.97 19.60 -9.50
N ARG A 154 5.65 18.55 -9.96
CA ARG A 154 6.54 18.59 -11.15
C ARG A 154 5.77 18.80 -12.45
N LEU A 155 4.58 18.19 -12.58
CA LEU A 155 3.72 18.37 -13.76
C LEU A 155 3.15 19.79 -13.87
N THR A 156 2.86 20.42 -12.73
CA THR A 156 2.18 21.73 -12.71
C THR A 156 3.10 22.92 -12.47
N GLY A 157 4.34 22.67 -12.01
CA GLY A 157 5.25 23.72 -11.57
C GLY A 157 4.89 24.30 -10.18
N SER A 158 3.98 23.65 -9.45
CA SER A 158 3.63 24.04 -8.08
C SER A 158 4.81 23.77 -7.12
N VAL A 159 5.04 24.68 -6.19
CA VAL A 159 6.01 24.51 -5.10
C VAL A 159 5.34 24.28 -3.74
N ARG A 160 3.99 24.26 -3.70
CA ARG A 160 3.23 24.04 -2.49
C ARG A 160 3.33 22.57 -2.07
N ARG A 161 3.83 22.32 -0.89
CA ARG A 161 3.91 20.99 -0.27
C ARG A 161 2.58 20.69 0.41
N ALA A 162 1.68 20.04 -0.29
CA ALA A 162 0.37 19.67 0.23
C ALA A 162 0.06 18.23 -0.15
N VAL A 163 -0.49 17.46 0.78
CA VAL A 163 -0.84 16.06 0.61
C VAL A 163 -2.27 15.80 1.08
N ASN A 164 -2.96 14.87 0.43
CA ASN A 164 -4.26 14.43 0.91
C ASN A 164 -4.12 13.67 2.23
N GLU A 165 -5.16 13.73 3.08
CA GLU A 165 -5.16 13.04 4.38
C GLU A 165 -4.93 11.53 4.30
N SER A 166 -5.30 10.86 3.18
CA SER A 166 -5.00 9.44 2.98
C SER A 166 -3.48 9.17 2.91
N ILE A 167 -2.72 10.11 2.37
CA ILE A 167 -1.26 10.08 2.35
C ILE A 167 -0.71 10.58 3.69
N ALA A 168 -1.20 11.71 4.22
CA ALA A 168 -0.73 12.30 5.47
C ALA A 168 -0.73 11.28 6.63
N ALA A 169 -1.84 10.56 6.80
CA ALA A 169 -1.95 9.56 7.85
C ALA A 169 -0.93 8.42 7.68
N SER A 170 -0.51 8.11 6.46
CA SER A 170 0.47 7.08 6.18
C SER A 170 1.89 7.44 6.60
N PHE A 171 2.20 8.73 6.79
CA PHE A 171 3.49 9.13 7.33
C PHE A 171 3.65 8.80 8.82
N GLY A 172 2.52 8.66 9.55
CA GLY A 172 2.48 8.42 10.99
C GLY A 172 2.42 9.70 11.81
N GLY A 173 1.95 9.58 13.06
CA GLY A 173 1.72 10.74 13.93
C GLY A 173 0.53 11.61 13.48
N TYR A 174 -0.46 10.97 12.87
CA TYR A 174 -1.69 11.59 12.39
C TYR A 174 -2.85 11.28 13.34
N ASP A 175 -3.49 12.33 13.83
CA ASP A 175 -4.69 12.26 14.66
C ASP A 175 -5.91 12.04 13.75
N LEU A 176 -6.48 10.82 13.81
CA LEU A 176 -7.63 10.44 12.99
C LEU A 176 -8.91 11.16 13.39
N GLU A 177 -9.05 11.56 14.65
CA GLU A 177 -10.24 12.25 15.16
C GLU A 177 -10.23 13.74 14.74
N ASN A 178 -9.10 14.41 14.94
CA ASN A 178 -8.91 15.82 14.59
C ASN A 178 -8.48 16.02 13.13
N ARG A 179 -8.19 14.94 12.38
CA ARG A 179 -7.81 14.92 10.96
C ARG A 179 -6.62 15.84 10.66
N CYS A 180 -5.59 15.76 11.48
CA CYS A 180 -4.36 16.55 11.35
C CYS A 180 -3.14 15.78 11.88
N PHE A 181 -1.93 16.26 11.57
CA PHE A 181 -0.74 15.78 12.25
C PHE A 181 -0.76 16.20 13.73
N ASP A 182 -0.46 15.27 14.63
CA ASP A 182 -0.25 15.58 16.04
C ASP A 182 1.16 16.17 16.23
N HIS A 183 1.29 17.45 15.86
CA HIS A 183 2.56 18.15 15.94
C HIS A 183 3.11 18.23 17.37
N ASP A 184 2.25 18.22 18.40
CA ASP A 184 2.69 18.27 19.78
C ASP A 184 3.31 16.96 20.22
N ALA A 185 2.69 15.83 19.89
CA ALA A 185 3.26 14.50 20.15
C ALA A 185 4.58 14.30 19.38
N LEU A 186 4.62 14.69 18.10
CA LEU A 186 5.83 14.61 17.27
C LEU A 186 6.97 15.48 17.80
N LYS A 187 6.71 16.75 18.17
CA LYS A 187 7.69 17.65 18.79
C LYS A 187 8.21 17.11 20.12
N LYS A 188 7.31 16.55 20.94
CA LYS A 188 7.69 15.90 22.21
C LYS A 188 8.67 14.75 22.00
N ALA A 189 8.54 14.02 20.90
CA ALA A 189 9.48 12.97 20.51
C ALA A 189 10.78 13.52 19.87
N GLY A 190 10.86 14.82 19.62
CA GLY A 190 12.02 15.49 19.04
C GLY A 190 12.04 15.45 17.51
N VAL A 191 10.89 15.26 16.86
CA VAL A 191 10.75 15.34 15.40
C VAL A 191 10.60 16.80 14.97
N ASP A 192 11.32 17.20 13.93
CA ASP A 192 11.17 18.54 13.32
C ASP A 192 9.94 18.58 12.41
N VAL A 193 8.86 19.13 12.93
CA VAL A 193 7.58 19.21 12.23
C VAL A 193 7.51 20.30 11.14
N LEU A 194 8.53 21.14 11.02
CA LEU A 194 8.57 22.18 9.97
C LEU A 194 8.71 21.58 8.57
N PHE A 195 9.19 20.36 8.48
CA PHE A 195 9.33 19.63 7.22
C PHE A 195 8.02 19.02 6.73
N TYR A 196 7.00 18.92 7.58
CA TYR A 196 5.74 18.27 7.21
C TYR A 196 4.95 19.10 6.19
N PRO A 197 4.29 18.42 5.23
CA PRO A 197 3.43 19.09 4.26
C PRO A 197 2.13 19.59 4.91
N GLU A 198 1.48 20.53 4.25
CA GLU A 198 0.10 20.89 4.53
C GLU A 198 -0.84 19.71 4.20
N ILE A 199 -1.94 19.59 4.94
CA ILE A 199 -3.00 18.63 4.59
C ILE A 199 -4.01 19.34 3.70
N CYS A 200 -4.25 18.82 2.51
CA CYS A 200 -5.21 19.37 1.57
C CYS A 200 -6.50 18.54 1.50
N PRO A 201 -7.62 19.16 1.10
CA PRO A 201 -8.88 18.45 0.88
C PRO A 201 -8.79 17.39 -0.22
N TYR A 202 -9.73 16.47 -0.21
CA TYR A 202 -9.96 15.58 -1.34
C TYR A 202 -10.35 16.42 -2.59
N HIS A 203 -9.79 16.06 -3.74
CA HIS A 203 -9.91 16.82 -4.99
C HIS A 203 -9.22 18.18 -4.99
N GLU A 204 -8.18 18.37 -4.19
CA GLU A 204 -7.40 19.63 -4.26
C GLU A 204 -6.82 19.79 -5.65
N PHE A 205 -7.14 20.92 -6.25
CA PHE A 205 -6.60 21.30 -7.56
C PHE A 205 -5.18 21.86 -7.40
N VAL A 206 -4.21 21.17 -7.96
CA VAL A 206 -2.78 21.55 -7.84
C VAL A 206 -2.38 22.54 -8.94
N GLY A 207 -2.88 22.36 -10.16
CA GLY A 207 -2.53 23.20 -11.30
C GLY A 207 -2.87 22.55 -12.64
N TYR A 208 -2.25 23.04 -13.70
CA TYR A 208 -2.46 22.54 -15.05
C TYR A 208 -1.19 21.90 -15.63
N TYR A 209 -1.35 20.76 -16.27
CA TYR A 209 -0.36 20.17 -17.17
C TYR A 209 -0.86 20.28 -18.61
N LYS A 210 -0.22 21.13 -19.43
CA LYS A 210 -0.63 21.37 -20.84
C LYS A 210 -2.15 21.60 -21.01
N GLY A 211 -2.74 22.40 -20.11
CA GLY A 211 -4.18 22.71 -20.10
C GLY A 211 -5.09 21.65 -19.49
N LYS A 212 -4.58 20.52 -19.02
CA LYS A 212 -5.32 19.47 -18.31
C LYS A 212 -5.22 19.72 -16.80
N LYS A 213 -6.33 19.59 -16.08
CA LYS A 213 -6.35 19.75 -14.61
C LYS A 213 -5.61 18.62 -13.92
N VAL A 214 -4.74 18.95 -12.97
CA VAL A 214 -4.05 17.97 -12.11
C VAL A 214 -4.52 18.12 -10.68
N PHE A 215 -4.82 17.00 -10.04
CA PHE A 215 -5.28 16.95 -8.65
C PHE A 215 -4.24 16.30 -7.76
N SER A 216 -4.31 16.59 -6.42
CA SER A 216 -3.48 15.95 -5.40
C SER A 216 -3.61 14.43 -5.44
N ALA A 217 -2.54 13.75 -5.05
CA ALA A 217 -2.53 12.30 -4.98
C ALA A 217 -3.37 11.76 -3.83
N ILE A 218 -3.79 10.50 -3.95
CA ILE A 218 -4.39 9.72 -2.87
C ILE A 218 -3.61 8.40 -2.71
N GLY A 219 -3.68 7.80 -1.52
CA GLY A 219 -3.03 6.52 -1.26
C GLY A 219 -3.58 5.38 -2.14
N ASP A 220 -2.69 4.54 -2.65
CA ASP A 220 -3.01 3.39 -3.52
C ASP A 220 -4.04 2.43 -2.90
N ASN A 221 -3.99 2.23 -1.60
CA ASN A 221 -4.94 1.37 -0.88
C ASN A 221 -6.36 1.94 -0.93
N GLN A 222 -6.53 3.22 -0.64
CA GLN A 222 -7.83 3.91 -0.72
C GLN A 222 -8.29 4.02 -2.16
N ALA A 223 -7.39 4.31 -3.12
CA ALA A 223 -7.69 4.36 -4.54
C ALA A 223 -8.20 3.01 -5.07
N SER A 224 -7.55 1.92 -4.66
CA SER A 224 -7.95 0.56 -5.02
C SER A 224 -9.35 0.22 -4.52
N PHE A 225 -9.65 0.54 -3.26
CA PHE A 225 -10.99 0.34 -2.71
C PHE A 225 -12.03 1.21 -3.43
N LEU A 226 -11.76 2.50 -3.62
CA LEU A 226 -12.65 3.43 -4.30
C LEU A 226 -12.97 3.01 -5.74
N GLY A 227 -11.98 2.47 -6.45
CA GLY A 227 -12.15 1.98 -7.82
C GLY A 227 -12.84 0.62 -7.94
N ALA A 228 -12.76 -0.22 -6.89
CA ALA A 228 -13.29 -1.58 -6.92
C ALA A 228 -14.76 -1.68 -6.46
N VAL A 229 -15.25 -0.73 -5.65
CA VAL A 229 -16.57 -0.83 -5.04
C VAL A 229 -17.49 0.31 -5.49
N SER A 230 -18.74 -0.03 -5.80
CA SER A 230 -19.78 0.94 -6.17
C SER A 230 -20.54 1.50 -4.97
N GLU A 231 -20.69 0.72 -3.90
CA GLU A 231 -21.37 1.06 -2.67
C GLU A 231 -20.45 0.84 -1.46
N PRO A 232 -19.58 1.82 -1.13
CA PRO A 232 -18.57 1.65 -0.07
C PRO A 232 -19.13 1.21 1.28
N GLU A 233 -20.29 1.71 1.67
CA GLU A 233 -20.92 1.38 2.96
C GLU A 233 -21.46 -0.05 3.05
N LYS A 234 -21.71 -0.69 1.91
CA LYS A 234 -22.28 -2.04 1.84
C LYS A 234 -21.28 -3.10 1.40
N SER A 235 -20.11 -2.68 0.90
CA SER A 235 -19.13 -3.58 0.30
C SER A 235 -18.03 -3.98 1.28
N ILE A 236 -17.47 -5.17 1.03
CA ILE A 236 -16.21 -5.62 1.61
C ILE A 236 -15.19 -5.70 0.47
N GLY A 237 -14.10 -4.94 0.58
CA GLY A 237 -13.00 -5.02 -0.36
C GLY A 237 -12.04 -6.14 0.04
N ILE A 238 -11.80 -7.10 -0.86
CA ILE A 238 -10.79 -8.15 -0.68
C ILE A 238 -9.75 -7.99 -1.77
N ASN A 239 -8.50 -7.85 -1.37
CA ASN A 239 -7.36 -7.79 -2.28
C ASN A 239 -6.39 -8.92 -1.97
N VAL A 240 -6.07 -9.75 -2.97
CA VAL A 240 -5.11 -10.85 -2.87
C VAL A 240 -4.01 -10.61 -3.91
N GLY A 241 -2.99 -9.88 -3.49
CA GLY A 241 -1.74 -9.69 -4.24
C GLY A 241 -0.62 -10.54 -3.63
N THR A 242 0.59 -9.99 -3.51
CA THR A 242 1.72 -10.63 -2.79
C THR A 242 1.33 -10.98 -1.35
N GLY A 243 0.78 -10.02 -0.62
CA GLY A 243 0.02 -10.24 0.61
C GLY A 243 -1.48 -10.27 0.34
N SER A 244 -2.28 -10.35 1.38
CA SER A 244 -3.73 -10.23 1.27
C SER A 244 -4.27 -9.21 2.27
N GLN A 245 -5.40 -8.59 1.91
CA GLN A 245 -6.06 -7.68 2.82
C GLN A 245 -7.57 -7.72 2.65
N VAL A 246 -8.27 -7.40 3.74
CA VAL A 246 -9.69 -7.13 3.76
C VAL A 246 -9.91 -5.70 4.20
N SER A 247 -10.77 -4.98 3.53
CA SER A 247 -11.02 -3.56 3.79
C SER A 247 -12.52 -3.28 3.84
N VAL A 248 -12.93 -2.42 4.76
CA VAL A 248 -14.30 -1.93 4.85
C VAL A 248 -14.30 -0.42 5.13
N TYR A 249 -15.20 0.29 4.50
CA TYR A 249 -15.36 1.72 4.70
C TYR A 249 -16.39 1.98 5.81
N SER A 250 -16.20 3.02 6.61
CA SER A 250 -17.22 3.55 7.53
C SER A 250 -17.16 5.08 7.54
N PRO A 251 -18.33 5.77 7.55
CA PRO A 251 -18.35 7.23 7.68
C PRO A 251 -17.92 7.71 9.08
N LYS A 252 -17.87 6.81 10.08
CA LYS A 252 -17.54 7.14 11.47
C LYS A 252 -16.27 6.46 11.91
N LEU A 253 -15.48 7.17 12.74
CA LEU A 253 -14.32 6.61 13.42
C LEU A 253 -14.79 5.66 14.54
N CYS A 254 -14.21 4.47 14.56
CA CYS A 254 -14.36 3.52 15.66
C CYS A 254 -13.02 3.37 16.39
N VAL A 255 -12.87 4.03 17.50
CA VAL A 255 -11.64 4.04 18.31
C VAL A 255 -11.29 2.62 18.80
N ALA A 256 -12.29 1.81 19.18
CA ALA A 256 -12.09 0.43 19.62
C ALA A 256 -11.42 -0.47 18.56
N CYS A 257 -11.50 -0.13 17.28
CA CYS A 257 -10.78 -0.83 16.22
C CYS A 257 -9.26 -0.67 16.33
N MET A 258 -8.83 0.53 16.67
CA MET A 258 -7.40 0.86 16.79
C MET A 258 -6.75 0.09 17.94
N GLU A 259 -7.47 -0.08 19.04
CA GLU A 259 -7.02 -0.85 20.21
C GLU A 259 -6.84 -2.35 19.90
N ASN A 260 -7.60 -2.88 18.94
CA ASN A 260 -7.51 -4.27 18.49
C ASN A 260 -6.45 -4.51 17.40
N GLY A 261 -5.66 -3.49 17.05
CA GLY A 261 -4.61 -3.59 16.04
C GLY A 261 -5.12 -3.53 14.58
N THR A 262 -6.35 -3.09 14.36
CA THR A 262 -6.87 -2.79 13.02
C THR A 262 -6.22 -1.51 12.52
N ASP A 263 -5.72 -1.52 11.29
CA ASP A 263 -5.22 -0.33 10.63
C ASP A 263 -6.41 0.52 10.14
N VAL A 264 -6.53 1.74 10.65
CA VAL A 264 -7.61 2.68 10.32
C VAL A 264 -7.03 3.86 9.57
N ARG A 265 -7.55 4.14 8.39
CA ARG A 265 -7.01 5.16 7.48
C ARG A 265 -8.10 6.15 7.08
N PRO A 266 -7.80 7.45 6.99
CA PRO A 266 -8.74 8.40 6.39
C PRO A 266 -9.09 7.96 4.97
N PHE A 267 -10.36 8.14 4.60
CA PHE A 267 -10.83 7.82 3.26
C PHE A 267 -11.10 9.11 2.47
N PRO A 268 -10.66 9.18 1.20
CA PRO A 268 -10.89 10.34 0.35
C PRO A 268 -12.38 10.67 0.25
N GLY A 269 -12.74 11.93 0.52
CA GLY A 269 -14.13 12.38 0.55
C GLY A 269 -14.84 12.22 1.89
N GLY A 270 -14.15 11.72 2.91
CA GLY A 270 -14.63 11.59 4.27
C GLY A 270 -14.78 10.15 4.76
N GLY A 271 -14.89 9.98 6.08
CA GLY A 271 -14.94 8.66 6.71
C GLY A 271 -13.57 7.98 6.78
N TYR A 272 -13.59 6.67 6.96
CA TYR A 272 -12.42 5.87 7.28
C TYR A 272 -12.45 4.50 6.58
N LEU A 273 -11.29 4.02 6.17
CA LEU A 273 -11.08 2.69 5.67
C LEU A 273 -10.41 1.83 6.76
N TYR A 274 -11.08 0.78 7.17
CA TYR A 274 -10.60 -0.21 8.13
C TYR A 274 -9.94 -1.33 7.36
N VAL A 275 -8.70 -1.65 7.69
CA VAL A 275 -7.88 -2.58 6.93
C VAL A 275 -7.33 -3.68 7.85
N GLY A 276 -7.68 -4.91 7.56
CA GLY A 276 -7.00 -6.10 8.07
C GLY A 276 -6.06 -6.63 6.98
N ALA A 277 -4.77 -6.74 7.27
CA ALA A 277 -3.79 -7.14 6.27
C ALA A 277 -2.91 -8.28 6.76
N SER A 278 -2.60 -9.21 5.84
CA SER A 278 -1.69 -10.33 6.04
C SER A 278 -0.50 -10.23 5.09
N LEU A 279 0.65 -10.74 5.54
CA LEU A 279 1.83 -10.93 4.70
C LEU A 279 1.67 -12.12 3.74
N ASN A 280 0.65 -12.94 3.96
CA ASN A 280 0.37 -14.19 3.28
C ASN A 280 -0.77 -14.00 2.30
N GLY A 281 -0.46 -13.89 1.04
CA GLY A 281 -1.41 -13.74 -0.07
C GLY A 281 -1.05 -14.65 -1.23
N GLY A 282 -1.14 -14.16 -2.45
CA GLY A 282 -0.81 -14.89 -3.67
C GLY A 282 0.62 -15.45 -3.68
N LYS A 283 1.57 -14.76 -2.99
CA LYS A 283 2.95 -15.24 -2.87
C LYS A 283 3.06 -16.59 -2.15
N VAL A 284 2.16 -16.89 -1.22
CA VAL A 284 2.13 -18.20 -0.54
C VAL A 284 1.67 -19.28 -1.51
N TYR A 285 0.65 -18.97 -2.32
CA TYR A 285 0.16 -19.86 -3.37
C TYR A 285 1.20 -20.07 -4.47
N GLU A 286 1.96 -19.03 -4.82
CA GLU A 286 3.11 -19.09 -5.71
C GLU A 286 4.18 -20.07 -5.21
N ARG A 287 4.46 -20.07 -3.90
CA ARG A 287 5.41 -21.03 -3.29
C ARG A 287 4.91 -22.47 -3.37
N LEU A 288 3.62 -22.69 -3.16
CA LEU A 288 3.02 -24.00 -3.36
C LEU A 288 3.12 -24.45 -4.82
N ALA A 289 2.86 -23.54 -5.78
CA ALA A 289 3.04 -23.81 -7.21
C ALA A 289 4.48 -24.13 -7.56
N ALA A 290 5.45 -23.38 -7.02
CA ALA A 290 6.86 -23.65 -7.22
C ALA A 290 7.24 -25.05 -6.71
N PHE A 291 6.76 -25.47 -5.52
CA PHE A 291 6.99 -26.80 -4.99
C PHE A 291 6.49 -27.89 -5.93
N PHE A 292 5.23 -27.81 -6.39
CA PHE A 292 4.70 -28.81 -7.34
C PHE A 292 5.42 -28.77 -8.69
N GLY A 293 5.83 -27.59 -9.15
CA GLY A 293 6.61 -27.42 -10.38
C GLY A 293 7.98 -28.11 -10.29
N GLU A 294 8.71 -27.88 -9.20
CA GLU A 294 9.99 -28.52 -8.94
C GLU A 294 9.85 -30.04 -8.83
N VAL A 295 8.81 -30.55 -8.17
CA VAL A 295 8.53 -31.99 -8.10
C VAL A 295 8.29 -32.55 -9.51
N CYS A 296 7.43 -31.94 -10.31
CA CYS A 296 7.17 -32.40 -11.68
C CYS A 296 8.46 -32.39 -12.52
N GLU A 297 9.20 -31.31 -12.53
CA GLU A 297 10.44 -31.18 -13.32
C GLU A 297 11.50 -32.21 -12.91
N GLN A 298 11.68 -32.42 -11.60
CA GLN A 298 12.66 -33.40 -11.09
C GLN A 298 12.31 -34.86 -11.42
N PHE A 299 11.03 -35.22 -11.46
CA PHE A 299 10.60 -36.60 -11.71
C PHE A 299 10.32 -36.90 -13.17
N THR A 300 9.88 -35.94 -13.98
CA THR A 300 9.50 -36.14 -15.38
C THR A 300 10.48 -35.52 -16.38
N GLY A 301 11.29 -34.56 -15.96
CA GLY A 301 12.15 -33.75 -16.84
C GLY A 301 11.39 -32.69 -17.64
N GLU A 302 10.07 -32.56 -17.45
CA GLU A 302 9.21 -31.65 -18.21
C GLU A 302 8.76 -30.45 -17.36
N LYS A 303 8.79 -29.24 -17.96
CA LYS A 303 8.17 -28.04 -17.38
C LYS A 303 6.70 -27.99 -17.76
N THR A 304 5.84 -27.89 -16.75
CA THR A 304 4.38 -27.82 -16.92
C THR A 304 3.86 -26.48 -16.44
N ASP A 305 2.78 -25.97 -17.05
CA ASP A 305 2.02 -24.85 -16.47
C ASP A 305 1.29 -25.31 -15.20
N ILE A 306 1.97 -25.10 -14.09
CA ILE A 306 1.54 -25.58 -12.78
C ILE A 306 0.28 -24.84 -12.29
N TYR A 307 0.12 -23.56 -12.60
CA TYR A 307 -1.04 -22.81 -12.12
C TYR A 307 -2.35 -23.33 -12.70
N ALA A 308 -2.41 -23.50 -14.03
CA ALA A 308 -3.60 -24.06 -14.69
C ALA A 308 -3.90 -25.46 -14.15
N LYS A 309 -2.87 -26.30 -14.01
CA LYS A 309 -3.03 -27.68 -13.53
C LYS A 309 -3.46 -27.75 -12.06
N MET A 310 -2.92 -26.90 -11.20
CA MET A 310 -3.35 -26.79 -9.79
C MET A 310 -4.81 -26.37 -9.69
N GLN A 311 -5.26 -25.47 -10.55
CA GLN A 311 -6.67 -25.04 -10.58
C GLN A 311 -7.60 -26.19 -10.95
N GLU A 312 -7.26 -26.95 -12.01
CA GLU A 312 -8.01 -28.14 -12.41
C GLU A 312 -8.10 -29.15 -11.26
N ILE A 313 -6.96 -29.53 -10.67
CA ILE A 313 -6.86 -30.52 -9.58
C ILE A 313 -7.65 -30.04 -8.36
N ALA A 314 -7.57 -28.75 -7.99
CA ALA A 314 -8.33 -28.21 -6.86
C ALA A 314 -9.84 -28.29 -7.07
N MET A 315 -10.31 -28.25 -8.33
CA MET A 315 -11.75 -28.35 -8.67
C MET A 315 -12.26 -29.80 -8.66
N GLU A 316 -11.39 -30.81 -8.71
CA GLU A 316 -11.77 -32.22 -8.60
C GLU A 316 -12.32 -32.61 -7.23
N LYS A 317 -12.02 -31.81 -6.20
CA LYS A 317 -12.50 -32.03 -4.82
C LYS A 317 -13.35 -30.86 -4.36
N GLU A 318 -14.57 -31.13 -3.91
CA GLU A 318 -15.46 -30.12 -3.30
C GLU A 318 -15.01 -29.77 -1.87
N ASP A 319 -14.54 -30.74 -1.12
CA ASP A 319 -14.14 -30.59 0.27
C ASP A 319 -12.90 -31.43 0.66
N THR A 320 -12.27 -31.08 1.77
CA THR A 320 -11.15 -31.80 2.37
C THR A 320 -11.11 -31.58 3.89
N ASP A 321 -10.79 -32.63 4.63
CA ASP A 321 -10.56 -32.57 6.09
C ASP A 321 -9.19 -31.98 6.43
N LEU A 322 -8.31 -31.88 5.45
CA LEU A 322 -6.98 -31.33 5.63
C LEU A 322 -7.07 -29.81 5.93
N LYS A 323 -6.41 -29.35 6.99
CA LYS A 323 -6.34 -27.94 7.36
C LYS A 323 -4.96 -27.37 7.02
N ALA A 324 -4.90 -26.36 6.17
CA ALA A 324 -3.66 -25.65 5.89
C ALA A 324 -3.56 -24.33 6.66
N TYR A 325 -2.35 -24.02 7.09
CA TYR A 325 -1.96 -22.76 7.71
C TYR A 325 -0.92 -22.08 6.80
N PRO A 326 -1.36 -21.15 5.90
CA PRO A 326 -0.48 -20.58 4.87
C PRO A 326 0.39 -19.41 5.38
N ASN A 327 0.98 -19.54 6.58
CA ASN A 327 1.72 -18.48 7.27
C ASN A 327 3.23 -18.51 6.99
N LEU A 328 3.63 -18.73 5.72
CA LEU A 328 5.05 -18.87 5.35
C LEU A 328 5.88 -17.62 5.59
N TYR A 329 5.25 -16.44 5.59
CA TYR A 329 5.92 -15.15 5.76
C TYR A 329 5.67 -14.52 7.14
N GLY A 330 5.10 -15.31 8.08
CA GLY A 330 4.77 -14.83 9.43
C GLY A 330 3.55 -13.90 9.46
N ALA A 331 3.37 -13.23 10.60
CA ALA A 331 2.31 -12.25 10.79
C ALA A 331 2.89 -10.85 11.05
N ARG A 332 2.13 -9.81 10.74
CA ARG A 332 2.51 -8.43 11.08
C ARG A 332 2.75 -8.30 12.59
N GLY A 333 3.78 -7.54 12.97
CA GLY A 333 4.19 -7.38 14.37
C GLY A 333 5.04 -8.51 14.93
N GLY A 334 5.68 -9.34 14.07
CA GLY A 334 6.70 -10.32 14.47
C GLY A 334 6.16 -11.57 15.16
N LYS A 335 4.86 -11.80 15.18
CA LYS A 335 4.27 -13.05 15.69
C LYS A 335 4.51 -14.17 14.69
N SER A 336 5.21 -15.24 15.11
CA SER A 336 5.31 -16.46 14.30
C SER A 336 3.97 -17.20 14.31
N GLY A 337 3.33 -17.32 13.14
CA GLY A 337 2.16 -18.18 12.97
C GLY A 337 2.58 -19.63 12.69
N LYS A 338 1.72 -20.60 13.03
CA LYS A 338 1.88 -22.01 12.58
C LYS A 338 1.80 -22.01 11.05
N SER A 339 2.74 -22.67 10.38
CA SER A 339 2.71 -22.92 8.94
C SER A 339 2.74 -24.41 8.65
N GLY A 340 2.01 -24.87 7.62
CA GLY A 340 1.94 -26.27 7.23
C GLY A 340 0.53 -26.82 7.21
N TRP A 341 0.43 -28.14 7.34
CA TRP A 341 -0.85 -28.87 7.36
C TRP A 341 -1.10 -29.57 8.69
N ASP A 342 -2.37 -29.68 9.05
CA ASP A 342 -2.86 -30.41 10.22
C ASP A 342 -3.96 -31.39 9.78
N GLY A 343 -4.02 -32.58 10.42
CA GLY A 343 -4.96 -33.62 10.07
C GLY A 343 -4.54 -34.46 8.85
N LEU A 344 -3.24 -34.45 8.49
CA LEU A 344 -2.73 -35.25 7.37
C LEU A 344 -2.83 -36.76 7.71
N ASN A 345 -3.39 -37.54 6.77
CA ASN A 345 -3.55 -38.99 6.87
C ASN A 345 -3.48 -39.64 5.48
N SER A 346 -3.64 -40.97 5.40
CA SER A 346 -3.57 -41.73 4.13
C SER A 346 -4.61 -41.33 3.11
N ASP A 347 -5.76 -40.84 3.53
CA ASP A 347 -6.92 -40.58 2.67
C ASP A 347 -6.91 -39.16 2.06
N ASN A 348 -6.16 -38.25 2.68
CA ASN A 348 -6.04 -36.84 2.26
C ASN A 348 -4.61 -36.43 1.86
N PHE A 349 -3.65 -37.38 1.81
CA PHE A 349 -2.30 -37.12 1.34
C PHE A 349 -2.23 -37.10 -0.20
N HIS A 350 -3.02 -36.23 -0.81
CA HIS A 350 -3.12 -36.06 -2.25
C HIS A 350 -2.94 -34.60 -2.68
N PRO A 351 -2.40 -34.33 -3.89
CA PRO A 351 -2.24 -32.98 -4.38
C PRO A 351 -3.53 -32.14 -4.35
N ALA A 352 -4.68 -32.75 -4.68
CA ALA A 352 -5.98 -32.07 -4.65
C ALA A 352 -6.33 -31.56 -3.22
N ASP A 353 -6.14 -32.40 -2.22
CA ASP A 353 -6.39 -32.03 -0.83
C ASP A 353 -5.43 -30.93 -0.35
N MET A 354 -4.14 -31.05 -0.68
CA MET A 354 -3.14 -30.04 -0.33
C MET A 354 -3.45 -28.68 -0.96
N ILE A 355 -3.77 -28.65 -2.23
CA ILE A 355 -4.09 -27.38 -2.91
C ILE A 355 -5.40 -26.79 -2.38
N ARG A 356 -6.45 -27.61 -2.25
CA ARG A 356 -7.76 -27.17 -1.76
C ARG A 356 -7.69 -26.66 -0.33
N SER A 357 -7.01 -27.36 0.56
CA SER A 357 -6.81 -26.92 1.95
C SER A 357 -6.05 -25.61 2.03
N TYR A 358 -5.08 -25.38 1.14
CA TYR A 358 -4.30 -24.16 1.13
C TYR A 358 -5.16 -22.94 0.72
N LEU A 359 -5.98 -23.07 -0.32
CA LEU A 359 -6.95 -22.04 -0.73
C LEU A 359 -7.95 -21.73 0.39
N ARG A 360 -8.44 -22.76 1.08
CA ARG A 360 -9.32 -22.58 2.24
C ARG A 360 -8.61 -21.93 3.42
N GLY A 361 -7.35 -22.27 3.66
CA GLY A 361 -6.52 -21.63 4.69
C GLY A 361 -6.37 -20.14 4.44
N MET A 362 -6.10 -19.73 3.20
CA MET A 362 -6.03 -18.31 2.79
C MET A 362 -7.38 -17.59 3.00
N ALA A 363 -8.48 -18.22 2.60
CA ALA A 363 -9.83 -17.67 2.82
C ALA A 363 -10.18 -17.55 4.31
N SER A 364 -9.77 -18.54 5.11
CA SER A 364 -9.97 -18.53 6.57
C SER A 364 -9.17 -17.42 7.25
N GLU A 365 -7.96 -17.14 6.79
CA GLU A 365 -7.15 -16.02 7.26
C GLU A 365 -7.83 -14.66 6.96
N LEU A 366 -8.31 -14.46 5.73
CA LEU A 366 -9.06 -13.25 5.36
C LEU A 366 -10.33 -13.10 6.21
N LYS A 367 -11.05 -14.20 6.45
CA LYS A 367 -12.21 -14.19 7.33
C LYS A 367 -11.82 -13.80 8.75
N ALA A 368 -10.72 -14.34 9.29
CA ALA A 368 -10.25 -13.98 10.62
C ALA A 368 -9.88 -12.50 10.74
N LEU A 369 -9.26 -11.91 9.71
CA LEU A 369 -8.99 -10.46 9.63
C LEU A 369 -10.28 -9.64 9.64
N TYR A 370 -11.32 -10.08 8.91
CA TYR A 370 -12.62 -9.43 8.91
C TYR A 370 -13.35 -9.55 10.26
N GLU A 371 -13.24 -10.69 10.94
CA GLU A 371 -13.92 -10.93 12.22
C GLU A 371 -13.41 -10.02 13.36
N VAL A 372 -12.20 -9.49 13.25
CA VAL A 372 -11.65 -8.51 14.20
C VAL A 372 -12.41 -7.18 14.15
N PHE A 373 -13.00 -6.83 13.02
CA PHE A 373 -13.77 -5.58 12.91
C PHE A 373 -15.01 -5.60 13.80
N PRO A 374 -15.38 -4.47 14.45
CA PRO A 374 -16.57 -4.35 15.27
C PRO A 374 -17.86 -4.67 14.51
N LYS A 375 -18.87 -5.10 15.26
CA LYS A 375 -20.18 -5.44 14.67
C LYS A 375 -20.82 -4.26 13.93
N GLU A 376 -20.66 -3.05 14.45
CA GLU A 376 -21.20 -1.82 13.88
C GLU A 376 -20.63 -1.53 12.50
N ILE A 377 -19.36 -1.92 12.25
CA ILE A 377 -18.69 -1.76 10.96
C ILE A 377 -19.07 -2.90 10.00
N LYS A 378 -19.32 -4.09 10.51
CA LYS A 378 -19.68 -5.27 9.70
C LYS A 378 -21.14 -5.33 9.26
N GLN A 379 -22.04 -4.64 9.97
CA GLN A 379 -23.46 -4.75 9.76
C GLN A 379 -23.92 -4.28 8.37
N GLY A 380 -24.69 -5.12 7.65
CA GLY A 380 -25.27 -4.78 6.34
C GLY A 380 -24.29 -4.84 5.16
N ARG A 381 -23.18 -5.57 5.29
CA ARG A 381 -22.16 -5.74 4.23
C ARG A 381 -22.22 -7.13 3.61
N GLU A 382 -22.00 -7.18 2.31
CA GLU A 382 -21.89 -8.38 1.49
C GLU A 382 -20.53 -8.48 0.80
#